data_462b2db03e6db8536d1654127fc5e004
#
_entry.id   462b2db03e6db8536d1654127fc5e004
#
_cell.length_a   1.000
_cell.length_b   1.000
_cell.length_c   1.000
_cell.angle_alpha   90.00
_cell.angle_beta   90.00
_cell.angle_gamma   90.00
#
_symmetry.space_group_name_H-M   'P 1'
#
loop_
_entity.id
_entity.type
_entity.pdbx_description
1 polymer ?
#
loop_
_entity_poly.entity_id
_entity_poly.type
_entity_poly.pdbx_seq_one_letter_code
_entity_poly.pdbx_strand_id
1 'polypeptide(L)' 'MKVTKKKIEAILQQDERMKWVSLWYDRAVKQWVFVGGDSAMWSSSGTGVFRLDMLSVEEWVDYAYELAGRKRYVR' A
#
# COMPACT_ATOMS: atom_id res chain seq x y z
N MET A 1 3.13 -13.06 12.78
CA MET A 1 3.54 -11.65 12.88
C MET A 1 2.34 -10.74 12.67
N LYS A 2 2.21 -9.73 13.49
CA LYS A 2 1.08 -8.81 13.34
C LYS A 2 1.26 -7.89 12.14
N VAL A 3 0.23 -7.77 11.33
CA VAL A 3 0.25 -6.87 10.18
C VAL A 3 -0.07 -5.46 10.66
N THR A 4 0.80 -4.51 10.38
CA THR A 4 0.59 -3.12 10.76
C THR A 4 0.88 -2.20 9.58
N LYS A 5 0.22 -1.04 9.59
CA LYS A 5 0.44 0.01 8.62
C LYS A 5 1.92 0.39 8.53
N LYS A 6 2.57 0.55 9.68
CA LYS A 6 3.97 0.94 9.74
C LYS A 6 4.90 -0.06 9.07
N LYS A 7 4.64 -1.35 9.25
CA LYS A 7 5.48 -2.39 8.64
C LYS A 7 5.36 -2.37 7.12
N ILE A 8 4.15 -2.18 6.62
CA ILE A 8 3.90 -2.10 5.19
C ILE A 8 4.60 -0.87 4.60
N GLU A 9 4.39 0.28 5.22
CA GLU A 9 4.97 1.52 4.73
C GLU A 9 6.49 1.53 4.80
N ALA A 10 7.07 0.91 5.83
CA ALA A 10 8.51 0.83 5.98
C ALA A 10 9.16 0.11 4.80
N ILE A 11 8.54 -0.95 4.33
CA ILE A 11 9.05 -1.69 3.17
C ILE A 11 8.89 -0.87 1.90
N LEU A 12 7.75 -0.23 1.72
CA LEU A 12 7.51 0.60 0.54
C LEU A 12 8.49 1.77 0.47
N GLN A 13 8.81 2.35 1.62
CA GLN A 13 9.70 3.50 1.67
C GLN A 13 11.15 3.17 1.32
N GLN A 14 11.51 1.90 1.25
CA GLN A 14 12.83 1.47 0.81
C GLN A 14 13.00 1.60 -0.71
N ASP A 15 11.90 1.71 -1.44
CA ASP A 15 11.93 1.90 -2.88
C ASP A 15 11.62 3.36 -3.18
N GLU A 16 12.53 4.03 -3.88
CA GLU A 16 12.37 5.44 -4.24
C GLU A 16 11.07 5.73 -4.97
N ARG A 17 10.60 4.79 -5.75
CA ARG A 17 9.37 4.95 -6.52
C ARG A 17 8.12 4.86 -5.64
N MET A 18 8.25 4.26 -4.47
CA MET A 18 7.13 3.97 -3.58
C MET A 18 7.22 4.68 -2.22
N LYS A 19 8.25 5.47 -2.01
CA LYS A 19 8.49 6.09 -0.69
C LYS A 19 7.41 7.10 -0.28
N TRP A 20 6.64 7.58 -1.22
CA TRP A 20 5.56 8.53 -0.95
C TRP A 20 4.21 7.86 -0.77
N VAL A 21 4.17 6.55 -0.84
CA VAL A 21 2.93 5.79 -0.71
C VAL A 21 2.60 5.59 0.76
N SER A 22 1.36 5.89 1.12
CA SER A 22 0.85 5.69 2.47
C SER A 22 -0.38 4.81 2.42
N LEU A 23 -0.67 4.13 3.52
CA LEU A 23 -1.85 3.28 3.64
C LEU A 23 -2.77 3.87 4.70
N TRP A 24 -4.02 4.10 4.34
CA TRP A 24 -5.01 4.70 5.23
C TRP A 24 -6.31 3.93 5.20
N TYR A 25 -7.04 3.98 6.31
CA TYR A 25 -8.38 3.42 6.36
C TYR A 25 -9.40 4.49 6.01
N ASP A 26 -10.20 4.24 4.99
CA ASP A 26 -11.25 5.17 4.56
C ASP A 26 -12.58 4.73 5.19
N ARG A 27 -13.06 5.50 6.14
CA ARG A 27 -14.29 5.18 6.87
C ARG A 27 -15.55 5.30 6.01
N ALA A 28 -15.50 6.13 5.01
CA ALA A 28 -16.66 6.36 4.14
C ALA A 28 -17.00 5.13 3.33
N VAL A 29 -15.99 4.45 2.83
CA VAL A 29 -16.17 3.23 2.02
C VAL A 29 -15.76 1.97 2.78
N LYS A 30 -15.34 2.13 4.03
CA LYS A 30 -14.99 1.03 4.94
C LYS A 30 -13.97 0.07 4.34
N GLN A 31 -12.91 0.64 3.80
CA GLN A 31 -11.82 -0.14 3.24
C GLN A 31 -10.51 0.60 3.39
N TRP A 32 -9.41 -0.14 3.29
CA TRP A 32 -8.09 0.46 3.26
C TRP A 32 -7.81 1.00 1.86
N VAL A 33 -7.11 2.12 1.80
CA VAL A 33 -6.73 2.74 0.54
C VAL A 33 -5.25 3.08 0.57
N PHE A 34 -4.60 2.95 -0.59
CA PHE A 34 -3.25 3.45 -0.77
C PHE A 34 -3.33 4.86 -1.32
N VAL A 35 -2.57 5.77 -0.70
CA VAL A 35 -2.48 7.16 -1.15
C VAL A 35 -1.07 7.41 -1.62
N GLY A 36 -0.92 7.78 -2.88
CA GLY A 36 0.38 8.02 -3.47
C GLY A 36 0.67 9.49 -3.61
N GLY A 37 1.85 9.91 -3.16
CA GLY A 37 2.30 11.27 -3.31
C GLY A 37 3.10 11.50 -4.58
N ASP A 38 3.31 10.49 -5.35
CA ASP A 38 4.03 10.57 -6.60
C ASP A 38 3.06 10.95 -7.72
N SER A 39 2.68 12.13 -7.63
CA SER A 39 1.92 12.97 -8.51
C SER A 39 1.37 12.43 -9.82
N ALA A 40 2.16 11.82 -10.59
CA ALA A 40 1.74 11.47 -11.94
C ALA A 40 0.96 10.17 -12.01
N MET A 41 1.04 9.36 -10.96
CA MET A 41 0.55 7.99 -11.06
C MET A 41 -0.86 7.81 -10.52
N TRP A 42 -1.04 8.12 -9.28
CA TRP A 42 -2.33 7.95 -8.63
C TRP A 42 -2.35 8.67 -7.29
N SER A 43 -3.49 9.23 -6.95
CA SER A 43 -3.64 9.93 -5.67
C SER A 43 -4.19 9.00 -4.59
N SER A 44 -5.05 8.08 -4.98
CA SER A 44 -5.55 7.09 -4.05
C SER A 44 -6.13 5.90 -4.82
N SER A 45 -6.01 4.72 -4.22
CA SER A 45 -6.56 3.50 -4.80
C SER A 45 -7.16 2.64 -3.71
N GLY A 46 -8.43 2.30 -3.87
CA GLY A 46 -9.12 1.42 -2.96
C GLY A 46 -8.67 -0.02 -3.14
N THR A 47 -8.56 -0.74 -2.03
CA THR A 47 -8.11 -2.13 -2.06
C THR A 47 -9.26 -3.12 -2.00
N GLY A 48 -10.44 -2.69 -1.55
CA GLY A 48 -11.54 -3.59 -1.28
C GLY A 48 -11.34 -4.41 0.00
N VAL A 49 -10.28 -4.15 0.73
CA VAL A 49 -9.94 -4.89 1.95
C VAL A 49 -10.32 -4.05 3.16
N PHE A 50 -11.14 -4.59 4.03
CA PHE A 50 -11.63 -3.84 5.19
C PHE A 50 -10.87 -4.15 6.49
N ARG A 51 -10.06 -5.19 6.52
CA ARG A 51 -9.24 -5.53 7.69
C ARG A 51 -7.80 -5.73 7.26
N LEU A 52 -6.90 -5.10 8.02
CA LEU A 52 -5.48 -5.15 7.70
C LEU A 52 -4.92 -6.58 7.73
N ASP A 53 -5.42 -7.40 8.64
CA ASP A 53 -4.96 -8.77 8.80
C ASP A 53 -5.51 -9.76 7.77
N MET A 54 -6.29 -9.29 6.82
CA MET A 54 -6.77 -10.13 5.71
C MET A 54 -5.64 -10.47 4.74
N LEU A 55 -4.59 -9.68 4.73
CA LEU A 55 -3.41 -9.91 3.91
C LEU A 55 -2.17 -9.88 4.80
N SER A 56 -1.14 -10.59 4.38
CA SER A 56 0.16 -10.50 5.05
C SER A 56 0.84 -9.20 4.66
N VAL A 57 1.90 -8.84 5.39
CA VAL A 57 2.68 -7.64 5.06
C VAL A 57 3.19 -7.72 3.62
N GLU A 58 3.72 -8.86 3.22
CA GLU A 58 4.23 -9.05 1.87
C GLU A 58 3.14 -8.92 0.81
N GLU A 59 1.98 -9.47 1.09
CA GLU A 59 0.84 -9.36 0.17
C GLU A 59 0.38 -7.90 0.03
N TRP A 60 0.37 -7.14 1.13
CA TRP A 60 0.04 -5.72 1.08
C TRP A 60 1.04 -4.95 0.21
N VAL A 61 2.32 -5.25 0.39
CA VAL A 61 3.38 -4.60 -0.39
C VAL A 61 3.22 -4.92 -1.88
N ASP A 62 3.02 -6.18 -2.21
CA ASP A 62 2.83 -6.59 -3.59
C ASP A 62 1.60 -5.92 -4.21
N TYR A 63 0.54 -5.81 -3.43
CA TYR A 63 -0.68 -5.16 -3.89
C TYR A 63 -0.44 -3.68 -4.21
N ALA A 64 0.35 -3.00 -3.37
CA ALA A 64 0.69 -1.60 -3.61
C ALA A 64 1.40 -1.43 -4.95
N TYR A 65 2.36 -2.31 -5.25
CA TYR A 65 3.05 -2.25 -6.54
C TYR A 65 2.11 -2.52 -7.70
N GLU A 66 1.21 -3.47 -7.54
CA GLU A 66 0.22 -3.79 -8.57
C GLU A 66 -0.69 -2.60 -8.84
N LEU A 67 -1.20 -1.95 -7.80
CA LEU A 67 -2.06 -0.79 -7.95
C LEU A 67 -1.34 0.39 -8.59
N ALA A 68 -0.06 0.55 -8.29
CA ALA A 68 0.75 1.61 -8.87
C ALA A 68 1.19 1.29 -10.30
N GLY A 69 0.92 0.09 -10.77
CA GLY A 69 1.35 -0.33 -12.10
C GLY A 69 2.86 -0.47 -12.22
N ARG A 70 3.54 -0.74 -11.11
CA ARG A 70 5.00 -0.86 -11.07
C ARG A 70 5.42 -2.26 -10.68
N LYS A 71 6.51 -2.70 -11.25
CA LYS A 71 7.05 -4.00 -10.94
C LYS A 71 7.91 -3.91 -9.68
N ARG A 72 7.67 -4.81 -8.74
CA ARG A 72 8.46 -4.87 -7.53
C ARG A 72 9.85 -5.43 -7.84
N TYR A 73 10.87 -4.81 -7.24
CA TYR A 73 12.21 -5.33 -7.35
C TYR A 73 12.31 -6.68 -6.67
N VAL A 74 13.17 -7.54 -7.20
CA VAL A 74 13.46 -8.83 -6.60
C VAL A 74 14.14 -8.60 -5.25
N ARG A 75 13.69 -9.32 -4.26
CA ARG A 75 14.23 -9.23 -2.89
C ARG A 75 15.60 -9.88 -2.80
#